data_4ee37fc71361590562e313397d4d6cf2
#
_entry.id   4ee37fc71361590562e313397d4d6cf2
#
_cell.length_a   1.000
_cell.length_b   1.000
_cell.length_c   1.000
_cell.angle_alpha   90.00
_cell.angle_beta   90.00
_cell.angle_gamma   90.00
#
_symmetry.space_group_name_H-M   'P 1'
#
loop_
_entity.id
_entity.type
_entity.pdbx_description
1 polymer ?
#
loop_
_entity_poly.entity_id
_entity_poly.type
_entity_poly.pdbx_seq_one_letter_code
_entity_poly.pdbx_strand_id
1 'polypeptide(L)'
;MIRLKYGNTNTFYVPGTNGGLLIDTDYAGTLPAFFRALKTNHLELGDISYVLPTHCHPDHVGLIGELQKLGVKLLLIDCQLGRVHYADEIFRRDIHLRYVPVDEKQARIISCDESRTFLRSIGIEGEIISTPSHSEDSVSVILDCGDCFVGDLEPYEYLDGYEENPQLQKDWNLIMS
;
A
#
# COMPACT_ATOMS: atom_id res chain seq x y z
N MET A 1 -4.91 -4.09 13.75
CA MET A 1 -4.08 -4.32 12.54
C MET A 1 -2.97 -5.33 12.81
N ILE A 2 -2.40 -5.97 11.78
CA ILE A 2 -1.33 -6.97 11.90
C ILE A 2 -0.20 -6.60 10.95
N ARG A 3 1.04 -6.46 11.46
CA ARG A 3 2.23 -6.29 10.63
C ARG A 3 2.75 -7.64 10.17
N LEU A 4 2.85 -7.85 8.87
CA LEU A 4 3.41 -9.04 8.25
C LEU A 4 4.90 -8.83 7.98
N LYS A 5 5.75 -9.59 8.66
CA LYS A 5 7.22 -9.53 8.46
C LYS A 5 7.65 -10.66 7.54
N TYR A 6 8.00 -10.33 6.28
CA TYR A 6 8.48 -11.35 5.32
C TYR A 6 9.53 -10.85 4.33
N GLY A 7 9.79 -9.55 4.29
CA GLY A 7 10.79 -8.89 3.47
C GLY A 7 11.33 -7.65 4.15
N ASN A 8 11.69 -6.66 3.37
CA ASN A 8 12.27 -5.40 3.85
C ASN A 8 11.21 -4.31 4.06
N THR A 9 10.16 -4.32 3.25
CA THR A 9 9.06 -3.36 3.36
C THR A 9 8.07 -3.76 4.46
N ASN A 10 7.53 -2.77 5.13
CA ASN A 10 6.49 -2.98 6.13
C ASN A 10 5.15 -3.21 5.43
N THR A 11 4.67 -4.44 5.43
CA THR A 11 3.33 -4.80 4.96
C THR A 11 2.38 -4.89 6.14
N PHE A 12 1.18 -4.33 6.00
CA PHE A 12 0.17 -4.37 7.06
C PHE A 12 -1.14 -4.98 6.56
N TYR A 13 -1.74 -5.80 7.40
CA TYR A 13 -3.10 -6.28 7.22
C TYR A 13 -4.04 -5.56 8.19
N VAL A 14 -5.07 -4.91 7.64
CA VAL A 14 -6.14 -4.25 8.40
C VAL A 14 -7.41 -5.07 8.22
N PRO A 15 -7.93 -5.72 9.28
CA PRO A 15 -9.17 -6.49 9.19
C PRO A 15 -10.37 -5.56 9.02
N GLY A 16 -11.29 -5.94 8.15
CA GLY A 16 -12.61 -5.33 8.01
C GLY A 16 -13.69 -6.37 8.17
N THR A 17 -14.92 -5.97 8.49
CA THR A 17 -16.06 -6.89 8.70
C THR A 17 -16.56 -7.52 7.41
N ASN A 18 -16.32 -6.89 6.27
CA ASN A 18 -16.73 -7.32 4.93
C ASN A 18 -15.54 -7.50 3.98
N GLY A 19 -14.34 -7.68 4.52
CA GLY A 19 -13.10 -7.86 3.78
C GLY A 19 -11.94 -7.16 4.44
N GLY A 20 -10.71 -7.69 4.26
CA GLY A 20 -9.50 -7.11 4.78
C GLY A 20 -8.74 -6.30 3.72
N LEU A 21 -8.01 -5.31 4.16
CA LEU A 21 -7.11 -4.48 3.36
C LEU A 21 -5.65 -4.85 3.67
N LEU A 22 -4.90 -5.19 2.64
CA LEU A 22 -3.45 -5.29 2.70
C LEU A 22 -2.85 -3.95 2.25
N ILE A 23 -2.00 -3.35 3.05
CA ILE A 23 -1.29 -2.11 2.75
C ILE A 23 0.16 -2.47 2.46
N ASP A 24 0.59 -2.14 1.24
CA ASP A 24 1.89 -2.48 0.66
C ASP A 24 2.15 -3.98 0.51
N THR A 25 3.16 -4.28 -0.27
CA THR A 25 3.74 -5.61 -0.42
C THR A 25 5.26 -5.53 -0.22
N ASP A 26 6.02 -6.40 -0.86
CA ASP A 26 7.48 -6.34 -0.91
C ASP A 26 7.92 -6.54 -2.37
N TYR A 27 9.19 -6.70 -2.62
CA TYR A 27 9.76 -7.02 -3.92
C TYR A 27 9.14 -8.26 -4.55
N ALA A 28 9.14 -8.31 -5.88
CA ALA A 28 8.83 -9.50 -6.64
C ALA A 28 9.66 -10.71 -6.17
N GLY A 29 9.05 -11.91 -6.22
CA GLY A 29 9.70 -13.15 -5.78
C GLY A 29 9.55 -13.47 -4.29
N THR A 30 8.98 -12.58 -3.48
CA THR A 30 8.80 -12.79 -2.03
C THR A 30 7.48 -13.52 -1.67
N LEU A 31 6.65 -13.89 -2.65
CA LEU A 31 5.36 -14.56 -2.42
C LEU A 31 5.42 -15.77 -1.47
N PRO A 32 6.42 -16.68 -1.55
CA PRO A 32 6.50 -17.80 -0.60
C PRO A 32 6.75 -17.33 0.85
N ALA A 33 7.48 -16.23 1.03
CA ALA A 33 7.71 -15.63 2.35
C ALA A 33 6.44 -14.95 2.87
N PHE A 34 5.68 -14.27 2.00
CA PHE A 34 4.38 -13.69 2.30
C PHE A 34 3.40 -14.77 2.84
N PHE A 35 3.26 -15.91 2.15
CA PHE A 35 2.40 -17.00 2.63
C PHE A 35 2.84 -17.56 3.99
N ARG A 36 4.14 -17.65 4.25
CA ARG A 36 4.63 -18.03 5.58
C ARG A 36 4.23 -17.01 6.65
N ALA A 37 4.31 -15.71 6.33
CA ALA A 37 3.90 -14.64 7.24
C ALA A 37 2.39 -14.67 7.53
N LEU A 38 1.55 -14.92 6.52
CA LEU A 38 0.11 -15.13 6.72
C LEU A 38 -0.13 -16.28 7.73
N LYS A 39 0.45 -17.45 7.46
CA LYS A 39 0.31 -18.63 8.33
C LYS A 39 0.77 -18.36 9.77
N THR A 40 1.89 -17.66 9.94
CA THR A 40 2.42 -17.31 11.28
C THR A 40 1.46 -16.41 12.05
N ASN A 41 0.71 -15.58 11.35
CA ASN A 41 -0.26 -14.66 11.94
C ASN A 41 -1.71 -15.22 11.93
N HIS A 42 -1.87 -16.53 11.65
CA HIS A 42 -3.19 -17.20 11.59
C HIS A 42 -4.15 -16.55 10.57
N LEU A 43 -3.59 -16.05 9.46
CA LEU A 43 -4.33 -15.48 8.34
C LEU A 43 -4.30 -16.42 7.13
N GLU A 44 -5.35 -16.34 6.34
CA GLU A 44 -5.45 -16.98 5.03
C GLU A 44 -5.51 -15.90 3.93
N LEU A 45 -5.20 -16.27 2.69
CA LEU A 45 -5.30 -15.34 1.57
C LEU A 45 -6.73 -14.82 1.39
N GLY A 46 -7.73 -15.65 1.70
CA GLY A 46 -9.15 -15.30 1.64
C GLY A 46 -9.59 -14.19 2.59
N ASP A 47 -8.79 -13.89 3.63
CA ASP A 47 -9.04 -12.76 4.52
C ASP A 47 -8.74 -11.42 3.85
N ILE A 48 -7.93 -11.42 2.77
CA ILE A 48 -7.49 -10.21 2.06
C ILE A 48 -8.39 -9.99 0.85
N SER A 49 -9.24 -8.98 0.91
CA SER A 49 -10.11 -8.60 -0.22
C SER A 49 -9.46 -7.60 -1.16
N TYR A 50 -8.67 -6.69 -0.61
CA TYR A 50 -8.00 -5.63 -1.35
C TYR A 50 -6.53 -5.50 -0.95
N VAL A 51 -5.70 -5.09 -1.91
CA VAL A 51 -4.33 -4.60 -1.68
C VAL A 51 -4.24 -3.16 -2.20
N LEU A 52 -3.67 -2.27 -1.37
CA LEU A 52 -3.41 -0.86 -1.67
C LEU A 52 -1.91 -0.61 -1.51
N PRO A 53 -1.18 -0.18 -2.54
CA PRO A 53 0.16 0.37 -2.35
C PRO A 53 0.07 1.78 -1.78
N THR A 54 0.92 2.12 -0.81
CA THR A 54 1.06 3.51 -0.38
C THR A 54 1.66 4.37 -1.48
N HIS A 55 2.52 3.79 -2.31
CA HIS A 55 3.06 4.37 -3.54
C HIS A 55 3.60 3.25 -4.44
N CYS A 56 3.99 3.58 -5.68
CA CYS A 56 4.26 2.58 -6.71
C CYS A 56 5.76 2.25 -6.89
N HIS A 57 6.58 2.38 -5.86
CA HIS A 57 7.95 1.87 -5.91
C HIS A 57 7.99 0.33 -5.87
N PRO A 58 9.06 -0.29 -6.43
CA PRO A 58 9.12 -1.73 -6.63
C PRO A 58 8.90 -2.58 -5.38
N ASP A 59 9.37 -2.11 -4.24
CA ASP A 59 9.24 -2.79 -2.95
C ASP A 59 7.88 -2.59 -2.26
N HIS A 60 6.98 -1.82 -2.86
CA HIS A 60 5.59 -1.65 -2.41
C HIS A 60 4.58 -2.35 -3.33
N VAL A 61 4.97 -2.63 -4.58
CA VAL A 61 4.04 -3.21 -5.58
C VAL A 61 4.45 -4.59 -6.08
N GLY A 62 5.61 -5.13 -5.67
CA GLY A 62 6.24 -6.29 -6.30
C GLY A 62 5.42 -7.58 -6.30
N LEU A 63 4.48 -7.77 -5.35
CA LEU A 63 3.59 -8.94 -5.32
C LEU A 63 2.18 -8.67 -5.84
N ILE A 64 1.82 -7.42 -6.15
CA ILE A 64 0.42 -7.07 -6.49
C ILE A 64 -0.10 -7.89 -7.66
N GLY A 65 0.66 -8.03 -8.75
CA GLY A 65 0.25 -8.81 -9.90
C GLY A 65 0.04 -10.30 -9.61
N GLU A 66 0.86 -10.88 -8.70
CA GLU A 66 0.66 -12.26 -8.23
C GLU A 66 -0.60 -12.37 -7.38
N LEU A 67 -0.84 -11.42 -6.47
CA LEU A 67 -2.02 -11.38 -5.61
C LEU A 67 -3.31 -11.20 -6.41
N GLN A 68 -3.31 -10.37 -7.48
CA GLN A 68 -4.44 -10.24 -8.40
C GLN A 68 -4.79 -11.57 -9.08
N LYS A 69 -3.79 -12.34 -9.54
CA LYS A 69 -4.02 -13.69 -10.10
C LYS A 69 -4.60 -14.66 -9.09
N LEU A 70 -4.39 -14.44 -7.81
CA LEU A 70 -4.91 -15.24 -6.71
C LEU A 70 -6.26 -14.73 -6.18
N GLY A 71 -6.82 -13.68 -6.80
CA GLY A 71 -8.16 -13.18 -6.50
C GLY A 71 -8.23 -11.97 -5.56
N VAL A 72 -7.08 -11.45 -5.08
CA VAL A 72 -7.04 -10.19 -4.33
C VAL A 72 -7.26 -9.03 -5.29
N LYS A 73 -8.14 -8.10 -4.95
CA LYS A 73 -8.45 -6.94 -5.78
C LYS A 73 -7.44 -5.82 -5.51
N LEU A 74 -6.97 -5.17 -6.57
CA LEU A 74 -6.16 -3.96 -6.45
C LEU A 74 -7.08 -2.75 -6.17
N LEU A 75 -6.76 -2.00 -5.12
CA LEU A 75 -7.30 -0.68 -4.85
C LEU A 75 -6.25 0.36 -5.23
N LEU A 76 -6.62 1.37 -6.00
CA LEU A 76 -5.78 2.51 -6.33
C LEU A 76 -6.51 3.82 -6.02
N ILE A 77 -5.76 4.80 -5.57
CA ILE A 77 -6.20 6.19 -5.56
C ILE A 77 -5.90 6.79 -6.94
N ASP A 78 -6.72 7.69 -7.42
CA ASP A 78 -6.64 8.29 -8.76
C ASP A 78 -5.25 8.89 -9.08
N CYS A 79 -4.55 9.46 -8.09
CA CYS A 79 -3.18 9.96 -8.24
C CYS A 79 -2.13 8.86 -8.55
N GLN A 80 -2.46 7.58 -8.33
CA GLN A 80 -1.58 6.44 -8.59
C GLN A 80 -1.72 5.87 -10.01
N LEU A 81 -2.69 6.36 -10.79
CA LEU A 81 -2.95 5.85 -12.14
C LEU A 81 -1.73 5.98 -13.06
N GLY A 82 -1.42 4.87 -13.74
CA GLY A 82 -0.25 4.75 -14.62
C GLY A 82 1.08 4.58 -13.88
N ARG A 83 1.15 4.89 -12.59
CA ARG A 83 2.39 4.81 -11.79
C ARG A 83 2.76 3.37 -11.42
N VAL A 84 1.79 2.48 -11.28
CA VAL A 84 2.03 1.04 -10.97
C VAL A 84 2.93 0.34 -12.00
N HIS A 85 3.03 0.86 -13.22
CA HIS A 85 3.89 0.34 -14.28
C HIS A 85 5.34 0.81 -14.21
N TYR A 86 5.66 1.74 -13.30
CA TYR A 86 7.05 2.17 -13.07
C TYR A 86 7.94 1.00 -12.63
N ALA A 87 7.41 0.11 -11.81
CA ALA A 87 8.12 -1.10 -11.37
C ALA A 87 8.37 -2.13 -12.49
N ASP A 88 7.55 -2.14 -13.55
CA ASP A 88 7.64 -3.11 -14.65
C ASP A 88 9.01 -3.10 -15.32
N GLU A 89 9.57 -1.91 -15.60
CA GLU A 89 10.87 -1.78 -16.25
C GLU A 89 12.02 -2.24 -15.36
N ILE A 90 11.89 -2.02 -14.04
CA ILE A 90 12.90 -2.40 -13.05
C ILE A 90 12.94 -3.92 -12.95
N PHE A 91 11.78 -4.55 -12.77
CA PHE A 91 11.69 -6.00 -12.60
C PHE A 91 11.98 -6.79 -13.89
N ARG A 92 11.70 -6.24 -15.07
CA ARG A 92 12.06 -6.88 -16.36
C ARG A 92 13.56 -7.10 -16.53
N ARG A 93 14.41 -6.35 -15.83
CA ARG A 93 15.87 -6.48 -15.90
C ARG A 93 16.39 -7.72 -15.18
N ASP A 94 15.60 -8.30 -14.28
CA ASP A 94 15.95 -9.51 -13.54
C ASP A 94 14.88 -10.59 -13.70
N ILE A 95 15.13 -11.49 -14.68
CA ILE A 95 14.22 -12.60 -14.99
C ILE A 95 14.07 -13.63 -13.85
N HIS A 96 14.96 -13.61 -12.87
CA HIS A 96 14.91 -14.53 -11.72
C HIS A 96 13.86 -14.12 -10.68
N LEU A 97 13.43 -12.86 -10.70
CA LEU A 97 12.43 -12.34 -9.76
C LEU A 97 11.01 -12.87 -9.99
N ARG A 98 10.74 -13.50 -11.15
CA ARG A 98 9.41 -14.03 -11.52
C ARG A 98 8.30 -12.99 -11.36
N TYR A 99 8.61 -11.75 -11.68
CA TYR A 99 7.66 -10.65 -11.57
C TYR A 99 6.42 -10.86 -12.45
N VAL A 100 5.27 -10.58 -11.88
CA VAL A 100 3.98 -10.53 -12.58
C VAL A 100 3.54 -9.06 -12.67
N PRO A 101 3.44 -8.49 -13.88
CA PRO A 101 2.96 -7.12 -14.05
C PRO A 101 1.59 -6.90 -13.42
N VAL A 102 1.39 -5.71 -12.88
CA VAL A 102 0.11 -5.28 -12.30
C VAL A 102 -0.91 -5.11 -13.41
N ASP A 103 -2.12 -5.63 -13.23
CA ASP A 103 -3.26 -5.37 -14.12
C ASP A 103 -4.08 -4.18 -13.59
N GLU A 104 -3.68 -2.98 -14.00
CA GLU A 104 -4.36 -1.74 -13.61
C GLU A 104 -5.80 -1.68 -14.09
N LYS A 105 -6.15 -2.35 -15.21
CA LYS A 105 -7.51 -2.33 -15.77
C LYS A 105 -8.53 -3.04 -14.87
N GLN A 106 -8.07 -3.92 -14.01
CA GLN A 106 -8.90 -4.60 -13.02
C GLN A 106 -8.88 -3.91 -11.64
N ALA A 107 -8.19 -2.79 -11.50
CA ALA A 107 -8.16 -2.06 -10.25
C ALA A 107 -9.51 -1.40 -9.92
N ARG A 108 -9.86 -1.38 -8.65
CA ARG A 108 -10.87 -0.47 -8.12
C ARG A 108 -10.20 0.89 -7.92
N ILE A 109 -10.60 1.88 -8.69
CA ILE A 109 -10.07 3.24 -8.62
C ILE A 109 -11.07 4.09 -7.85
N ILE A 110 -10.58 4.87 -6.89
CA ILE A 110 -11.34 5.85 -6.11
C ILE A 110 -10.50 7.12 -5.92
N SER A 111 -11.15 8.24 -5.60
CA SER A 111 -10.46 9.44 -5.12
C SER A 111 -10.22 9.38 -3.61
N CYS A 112 -9.35 10.27 -3.09
CA CYS A 112 -9.20 10.44 -1.64
C CYS A 112 -10.53 10.78 -0.96
N ASP A 113 -11.36 11.62 -1.56
CA ASP A 113 -12.68 12.02 -1.02
C ASP A 113 -13.65 10.84 -0.90
N GLU A 114 -13.54 9.84 -1.78
CA GLU A 114 -14.37 8.63 -1.74
C GLU A 114 -13.84 7.59 -0.76
N SER A 115 -12.60 7.71 -0.30
CA SER A 115 -11.88 6.67 0.44
C SER A 115 -12.56 6.28 1.75
N ARG A 116 -13.06 7.24 2.52
CA ARG A 116 -13.79 6.97 3.78
C ARG A 116 -15.06 6.15 3.53
N THR A 117 -15.82 6.48 2.49
CA THR A 117 -17.01 5.71 2.12
C THR A 117 -16.66 4.31 1.66
N PHE A 118 -15.60 4.17 0.88
CA PHE A 118 -15.12 2.87 0.41
C PHE A 118 -14.63 2.00 1.59
N LEU A 119 -13.75 2.51 2.44
CA LEU A 119 -13.21 1.78 3.59
C LEU A 119 -14.34 1.31 4.52
N ARG A 120 -15.32 2.18 4.81
CA ARG A 120 -16.50 1.81 5.59
C ARG A 120 -17.30 0.67 4.94
N SER A 121 -17.38 0.61 3.61
CA SER A 121 -18.09 -0.47 2.90
C SER A 121 -17.47 -1.85 3.12
N ILE A 122 -16.17 -1.91 3.42
CA ILE A 122 -15.47 -3.16 3.78
C ILE A 122 -15.30 -3.32 5.30
N GLY A 123 -15.87 -2.39 6.09
CA GLY A 123 -15.87 -2.44 7.55
C GLY A 123 -14.59 -1.93 8.21
N ILE A 124 -13.93 -0.98 7.56
CA ILE A 124 -12.75 -0.27 8.09
C ILE A 124 -13.14 1.20 8.28
N GLU A 125 -12.96 1.73 9.48
CA GLU A 125 -13.17 3.14 9.78
C GLU A 125 -11.86 3.91 9.63
N GLY A 126 -11.82 4.84 8.67
CA GLY A 126 -10.63 5.60 8.33
C GLY A 126 -10.76 6.28 6.96
N GLU A 127 -9.68 6.86 6.50
CA GLU A 127 -9.59 7.52 5.20
C GLU A 127 -8.21 7.37 4.58
N ILE A 128 -8.09 7.68 3.30
CA ILE A 128 -6.82 7.72 2.57
C ILE A 128 -6.63 9.15 2.07
N ILE A 129 -5.47 9.71 2.34
CA ILE A 129 -5.11 11.08 1.96
C ILE A 129 -3.88 11.08 1.07
N SER A 130 -3.74 12.08 0.20
CA SER A 130 -2.53 12.27 -0.61
C SER A 130 -1.42 12.92 0.22
N THR A 131 -0.24 12.30 0.23
CA THR A 131 0.96 12.75 0.96
C THR A 131 2.19 12.70 0.04
N PRO A 132 2.28 13.58 -0.98
CA PRO A 132 3.18 13.44 -2.12
C PRO A 132 4.62 13.88 -1.88
N SER A 133 5.10 14.03 -0.65
CA SER A 133 6.46 14.50 -0.39
C SER A 133 7.56 13.48 -0.71
N HIS A 134 7.26 12.17 -0.63
CA HIS A 134 8.18 11.11 -1.03
C HIS A 134 8.10 10.84 -2.54
N SER A 135 6.90 10.67 -3.08
CA SER A 135 6.61 10.56 -4.52
C SER A 135 5.23 11.11 -4.83
N GLU A 136 5.01 11.57 -6.08
CA GLU A 136 3.76 12.23 -6.48
C GLU A 136 2.50 11.36 -6.30
N ASP A 137 2.66 10.06 -6.27
CA ASP A 137 1.61 9.05 -6.12
C ASP A 137 1.48 8.53 -4.68
N SER A 138 2.22 9.12 -3.73
CA SER A 138 2.18 8.69 -2.33
C SER A 138 0.88 9.06 -1.65
N VAL A 139 0.36 8.09 -0.89
CA VAL A 139 -0.82 8.23 -0.05
C VAL A 139 -0.56 7.68 1.35
N SER A 140 -1.26 8.24 2.33
CA SER A 140 -1.28 7.73 3.70
C SER A 140 -2.67 7.22 4.05
N VAL A 141 -2.75 6.11 4.77
CA VAL A 141 -4.00 5.55 5.30
C VAL A 141 -4.11 5.89 6.77
N ILE A 142 -5.14 6.60 7.16
CA ILE A 142 -5.40 7.03 8.55
C ILE A 142 -6.63 6.29 9.05
N LEU A 143 -6.49 5.53 10.13
CA LEU A 143 -7.60 4.84 10.77
C LEU A 143 -8.15 5.67 11.93
N ASP A 144 -9.45 5.64 12.15
CA ASP A 144 -10.12 6.40 13.22
C ASP A 144 -9.67 5.94 14.64
N CYS A 145 -9.01 4.79 14.76
CA CYS A 145 -8.37 4.34 16.01
C CYS A 145 -7.02 4.99 16.31
N GLY A 146 -6.50 5.83 15.39
CA GLY A 146 -5.22 6.53 15.53
C GLY A 146 -4.02 5.86 14.87
N ASP A 147 -4.18 4.67 14.27
CA ASP A 147 -3.11 4.06 13.46
C ASP A 147 -2.99 4.81 12.13
N CYS A 148 -1.75 5.09 11.69
CA CYS A 148 -1.46 5.72 10.41
C CYS A 148 -0.39 4.92 9.65
N PHE A 149 -0.62 4.69 8.34
CA PHE A 149 0.31 4.00 7.44
C PHE A 149 0.76 5.00 6.38
N VAL A 150 2.01 5.40 6.46
CA VAL A 150 2.56 6.54 5.71
C VAL A 150 3.53 6.12 4.57
N GLY A 151 3.72 4.81 4.37
CA GLY A 151 4.70 4.30 3.41
C GLY A 151 6.12 4.79 3.76
N ASP A 152 6.78 5.36 2.77
CA ASP A 152 8.16 5.87 2.88
C ASP A 152 8.21 7.37 3.18
N LEU A 153 7.13 7.93 3.74
CA LEU A 153 7.16 9.31 4.23
C LEU A 153 8.25 9.44 5.31
N GLU A 154 9.11 10.44 5.18
CA GLU A 154 10.16 10.68 6.17
C GLU A 154 9.58 10.94 7.56
N PRO A 155 10.19 10.38 8.62
CA PRO A 155 9.66 10.50 9.98
C PRO A 155 9.50 11.95 10.44
N TYR A 156 8.43 12.20 11.21
CA TYR A 156 8.11 13.52 11.76
C TYR A 156 9.27 14.14 12.55
N GLU A 157 10.02 13.32 13.28
CA GLU A 157 11.15 13.74 14.11
C GLU A 157 12.32 14.30 13.28
N TYR A 158 12.33 14.08 11.98
CA TYR A 158 13.40 14.54 11.09
C TYR A 158 13.02 15.76 10.27
N LEU A 159 11.85 16.38 10.51
CA LEU A 159 11.38 17.54 9.75
C LEU A 159 12.40 18.67 9.68
N ASP A 160 13.10 18.95 10.79
CA ASP A 160 14.15 19.99 10.83
C ASP A 160 15.33 19.69 9.90
N GLY A 161 15.55 18.43 9.54
CA GLY A 161 16.59 18.01 8.59
C GLY A 161 16.16 18.10 7.12
N TYR A 162 14.88 18.34 6.84
CA TYR A 162 14.29 18.38 5.51
C TYR A 162 13.69 19.76 5.16
N GLU A 163 14.33 20.84 5.59
CA GLU A 163 13.88 22.23 5.34
C GLU A 163 13.67 22.53 3.84
N GLU A 164 14.39 21.83 2.96
CA GLU A 164 14.27 21.96 1.50
C GLU A 164 13.02 21.25 0.94
N ASN A 165 12.31 20.45 1.75
CA ASN A 165 11.08 19.76 1.34
C ASN A 165 9.87 20.30 2.10
N PRO A 166 9.31 21.46 1.71
CA PRO A 166 8.15 22.05 2.38
C PRO A 166 6.89 21.21 2.22
N GLN A 167 6.85 20.27 1.28
CA GLN A 167 5.73 19.36 1.13
C GLN A 167 5.65 18.36 2.28
N LEU A 168 6.80 17.91 2.79
CA LEU A 168 6.86 17.00 3.93
C LEU A 168 6.17 17.59 5.18
N GLN A 169 6.41 18.88 5.46
CA GLN A 169 5.73 19.57 6.56
C GLN A 169 4.21 19.65 6.35
N LYS A 170 3.76 19.88 5.11
CA LYS A 170 2.33 19.92 4.78
C LYS A 170 1.69 18.55 4.96
N ASP A 171 2.35 17.49 4.51
CA ASP A 171 1.85 16.12 4.61
C ASP A 171 1.67 15.73 6.09
N TRP A 172 2.67 16.01 6.93
CA TRP A 172 2.55 15.76 8.37
C TRP A 172 1.49 16.61 9.06
N ASN A 173 1.34 17.89 8.68
CA ASN A 173 0.26 18.72 9.21
C ASN A 173 -1.13 18.17 8.83
N LEU A 174 -1.26 17.60 7.63
CA LEU A 174 -2.49 16.96 7.18
C LEU A 174 -2.78 15.67 7.95
N ILE A 175 -1.77 14.85 8.19
CA ILE A 175 -1.89 13.59 8.96
C ILE A 175 -2.29 13.87 10.41
N MET A 176 -1.80 14.96 11.00
CA MET A 176 -2.00 15.29 12.40
C MET A 176 -3.27 16.11 12.67
N SER A 177 -4.02 16.54 11.64
CA SER A 177 -5.24 17.36 11.75
C SER A 177 -6.48 16.52 12.00
#